data_72bb2b2bda26d4e7a7eb75b033bcf107
#
_entry.id   72bb2b2bda26d4e7a7eb75b033bcf107
#
_cell.length_a   1.000
_cell.length_b   1.000
_cell.length_c   1.000
_cell.angle_alpha   90.00
_cell.angle_beta   90.00
_cell.angle_gamma   90.00
#
_symmetry.space_group_name_H-M   'P 1'
#
loop_
_entity.id
_entity.type
_entity.pdbx_description
1 polymer ?
#
loop_
_entity_poly.entity_id
_entity_poly.type
_entity_poly.pdbx_seq_one_letter_code
_entity_poly.pdbx_strand_id
1 'polypeptide(L)'
;MTHFKRIVMNDLLSNVALSAFNIYTIWYLANVVHSQGAVALFGCAGFVEIVLASFGGRMSDRFPRINLIRIGSVARMVALLVLIVMQKMSVSFTAVSVAVGCVLSFVTSFYLPAIETIAPAFSENDDELIRNNASLNMVQQLATILGSALSGVLVLLKSVLVSYGIILVIMVASCVMMLRIPSDSVSREETETDESMLDSLRQVIHLEVIRVLLPYATLINVSFWLYWYLTPMYLARRLPDFKAAYSIQEMTIGITAGVSGFLFSHVVRDASRHLHGYAQWLVLQGVGIALFPLGAVFLTNQKVLLALLVVSWIVYGIANYMTGTIFVTIVQKKTADKMLGVTYGVVFSLFGAIAPLSSVFSPAFSSIGPVGLLLLTLPMIVLPAVMMVDRRVNGLMRGV
;
A
#
# COMPACT_ATOMS: atom_id res chain seq x y z
N MET A 1 8.25 -0.74 -29.40
CA MET A 1 7.81 -1.11 -28.05
C MET A 1 6.55 -1.95 -28.21
N THR A 2 6.51 -3.18 -27.67
CA THR A 2 5.35 -4.07 -27.75
C THR A 2 4.16 -3.49 -26.99
N HIS A 3 2.94 -3.93 -27.28
CA HIS A 3 1.73 -3.44 -26.58
C HIS A 3 1.82 -3.68 -25.07
N PHE A 4 2.27 -4.87 -24.64
CA PHE A 4 2.47 -5.18 -23.23
C PHE A 4 3.46 -4.21 -22.54
N LYS A 5 4.60 -3.92 -23.14
CA LYS A 5 5.58 -2.96 -22.61
C LYS A 5 4.99 -1.54 -22.45
N ARG A 6 4.02 -1.15 -23.29
CA ARG A 6 3.32 0.13 -23.13
C ARG A 6 2.38 0.11 -21.94
N ILE A 7 1.68 -1.02 -21.72
CA ILE A 7 0.82 -1.21 -20.53
C ILE A 7 1.67 -1.13 -19.26
N VAL A 8 2.79 -1.86 -19.20
CA VAL A 8 3.74 -1.85 -18.09
C VAL A 8 4.27 -0.44 -17.81
N MET A 9 4.60 0.33 -18.87
CA MET A 9 5.09 1.70 -18.72
C MET A 9 3.97 2.66 -18.29
N ASN A 10 2.74 2.50 -18.81
CA ASN A 10 1.57 3.23 -18.34
C ASN A 10 1.35 3.01 -16.85
N ASP A 11 1.38 1.74 -16.41
CA ASP A 11 1.16 1.38 -15.02
C ASP A 11 2.26 1.94 -14.12
N LEU A 12 3.53 1.86 -14.53
CA LEU A 12 4.65 2.47 -13.81
C LEU A 12 4.43 3.99 -13.61
N LEU A 13 4.20 4.72 -14.69
CA LEU A 13 4.05 6.17 -14.64
C LEU A 13 2.81 6.58 -13.84
N SER A 14 1.69 5.87 -14.03
CA SER A 14 0.45 6.10 -13.30
C SER A 14 0.64 5.89 -11.79
N ASN A 15 1.28 4.79 -11.39
CA ASN A 15 1.50 4.47 -9.98
C ASN A 15 2.57 5.38 -9.34
N VAL A 16 3.61 5.81 -10.08
CA VAL A 16 4.56 6.84 -9.63
C VAL A 16 3.82 8.15 -9.34
N ALA A 17 2.94 8.58 -10.25
CA ALA A 17 2.16 9.80 -10.07
C ALA A 17 1.19 9.70 -8.87
N LEU A 18 0.51 8.54 -8.70
CA LEU A 18 -0.39 8.31 -7.57
C LEU A 18 0.35 8.24 -6.24
N SER A 19 1.49 7.53 -6.18
CA SER A 19 2.32 7.45 -4.99
C SER A 19 2.83 8.83 -4.57
N ALA A 20 3.35 9.60 -5.54
CA ALA A 20 3.78 10.98 -5.29
C ALA A 20 2.61 11.87 -4.84
N PHE A 21 1.43 11.76 -5.46
CA PHE A 21 0.22 12.47 -5.06
C PHE A 21 -0.17 12.16 -3.62
N ASN A 22 -0.26 10.89 -3.25
CA ASN A 22 -0.68 10.48 -1.90
C ASN A 22 0.30 10.98 -0.83
N ILE A 23 1.61 10.73 -1.02
CA ILE A 23 2.64 11.10 -0.05
C ILE A 23 2.74 12.63 0.08
N TYR A 24 2.73 13.35 -1.05
CA TYR A 24 2.82 14.81 -1.05
C TYR A 24 1.56 15.45 -0.44
N THR A 25 0.36 14.91 -0.72
CA THR A 25 -0.89 15.41 -0.16
C THR A 25 -0.94 15.23 1.35
N ILE A 26 -0.61 14.03 1.85
CA ILE A 26 -0.55 13.75 3.30
C ILE A 26 0.47 14.67 3.97
N TRP A 27 1.67 14.82 3.36
CA TRP A 27 2.67 15.75 3.86
C TRP A 27 2.14 17.19 3.93
N TYR A 28 1.47 17.66 2.87
CA TYR A 28 0.93 19.02 2.82
C TYR A 28 -0.15 19.27 3.87
N LEU A 29 -1.07 18.32 4.05
CA LEU A 29 -2.11 18.37 5.08
C LEU A 29 -1.52 18.39 6.50
N ALA A 30 -0.45 17.66 6.72
CA ALA A 30 0.24 17.60 8.01
C ALA A 30 1.12 18.83 8.29
N ASN A 31 1.88 19.31 7.29
CA ASN A 31 2.95 20.31 7.49
C ASN A 31 2.54 21.73 7.14
N VAL A 32 1.54 21.92 6.27
CA VAL A 32 1.09 23.23 5.81
C VAL A 32 -0.29 23.56 6.35
N VAL A 33 -1.22 22.61 6.25
CA VAL A 33 -2.57 22.79 6.83
C VAL A 33 -2.58 22.57 8.33
N HIS A 34 -1.59 21.82 8.87
CA HIS A 34 -1.45 21.47 10.29
C HIS A 34 -2.70 20.80 10.90
N SER A 35 -3.39 19.96 10.11
CA SER A 35 -4.63 19.34 10.51
C SER A 35 -4.59 17.83 10.43
N GLN A 36 -4.57 17.16 11.60
CA GLN A 36 -4.70 15.69 11.66
C GLN A 36 -6.08 15.22 11.17
N GLY A 37 -7.13 16.03 11.38
CA GLY A 37 -8.46 15.76 10.83
C GLY A 37 -8.48 15.73 9.30
N ALA A 38 -7.74 16.64 8.65
CA ALA A 38 -7.60 16.65 7.20
C ALA A 38 -6.84 15.41 6.68
N VAL A 39 -5.77 15.00 7.36
CA VAL A 39 -5.04 13.75 7.06
C VAL A 39 -5.97 12.54 7.20
N ALA A 40 -6.77 12.50 8.27
CA ALA A 40 -7.73 11.42 8.51
C ALA A 40 -8.80 11.36 7.43
N LEU A 41 -9.40 12.49 7.07
CA LEU A 41 -10.41 12.57 6.00
C LEU A 41 -9.84 12.13 4.65
N PHE A 42 -8.61 12.52 4.33
CA PHE A 42 -7.93 12.06 3.12
C PHE A 42 -7.69 10.54 3.16
N GLY A 43 -7.26 9.99 4.30
CA GLY A 43 -7.10 8.54 4.49
C GLY A 43 -8.41 7.76 4.33
N CYS A 44 -9.56 8.36 4.72
CA CYS A 44 -10.89 7.77 4.53
C CYS A 44 -11.25 7.56 3.04
N ALA A 45 -10.62 8.28 2.11
CA ALA A 45 -10.86 8.07 0.68
C ALA A 45 -10.61 6.62 0.25
N GLY A 46 -9.70 5.90 0.94
CA GLY A 46 -9.46 4.47 0.71
C GLY A 46 -10.66 3.56 0.94
N PHE A 47 -11.67 3.97 1.72
CA PHE A 47 -12.91 3.20 1.87
C PHE A 47 -13.66 3.02 0.55
N VAL A 48 -13.58 4.01 -0.35
CA VAL A 48 -14.26 3.97 -1.64
C VAL A 48 -13.75 2.78 -2.46
N GLU A 49 -12.44 2.55 -2.47
CA GLU A 49 -11.82 1.42 -3.17
C GLU A 49 -12.31 0.08 -2.60
N ILE A 50 -12.33 -0.06 -1.28
CA ILE A 50 -12.69 -1.30 -0.58
C ILE A 50 -14.16 -1.63 -0.79
N VAL A 51 -15.05 -0.65 -0.60
CA VAL A 51 -16.50 -0.83 -0.77
C VAL A 51 -16.83 -1.20 -2.21
N LEU A 52 -16.09 -0.66 -3.17
CA LEU A 52 -16.33 -0.87 -4.59
C LEU A 52 -15.46 -1.97 -5.22
N ALA A 53 -14.59 -2.65 -4.45
CA ALA A 53 -13.70 -3.69 -4.98
C ALA A 53 -14.47 -4.80 -5.73
N SER A 54 -15.57 -5.29 -5.16
CA SER A 54 -16.42 -6.31 -5.82
C SER A 54 -17.11 -5.79 -7.08
N PHE A 55 -17.46 -4.51 -7.13
CA PHE A 55 -18.03 -3.86 -8.31
C PHE A 55 -16.95 -3.72 -9.40
N GLY A 56 -15.76 -3.30 -9.01
CA GLY A 56 -14.61 -3.15 -9.89
C GLY A 56 -14.17 -4.48 -10.52
N GLY A 57 -14.13 -5.55 -9.74
CA GLY A 57 -13.86 -6.90 -10.24
C GLY A 57 -14.87 -7.32 -11.32
N ARG A 58 -16.18 -7.18 -11.06
CA ARG A 58 -17.22 -7.45 -12.05
C ARG A 58 -17.14 -6.58 -13.30
N MET A 59 -16.71 -5.32 -13.15
CA MET A 59 -16.45 -4.47 -14.32
C MET A 59 -15.28 -5.02 -15.15
N SER A 60 -14.20 -5.45 -14.50
CA SER A 60 -13.03 -6.05 -15.17
C SER A 60 -13.40 -7.33 -15.93
N ASP A 61 -14.40 -8.08 -15.45
CA ASP A 61 -14.91 -9.29 -16.13
C ASP A 61 -15.85 -8.97 -17.31
N ARG A 62 -16.60 -7.86 -17.24
CA ARG A 62 -17.61 -7.50 -18.25
C ARG A 62 -17.08 -6.64 -19.39
N PHE A 63 -16.06 -5.83 -19.14
CA PHE A 63 -15.55 -4.88 -20.12
C PHE A 63 -14.14 -5.24 -20.57
N PRO A 64 -13.74 -4.87 -21.81
CA PRO A 64 -12.36 -5.08 -22.27
C PRO A 64 -11.36 -4.41 -21.32
N ARG A 65 -10.44 -5.19 -20.75
CA ARG A 65 -9.46 -4.72 -19.73
C ARG A 65 -8.65 -3.52 -20.20
N ILE A 66 -8.24 -3.49 -21.47
CA ILE A 66 -7.52 -2.36 -22.07
C ILE A 66 -8.34 -1.07 -22.01
N ASN A 67 -9.66 -1.15 -22.25
CA ASN A 67 -10.52 0.03 -22.16
C ASN A 67 -10.66 0.52 -20.71
N LEU A 68 -10.76 -0.40 -19.72
CA LEU A 68 -10.79 -0.03 -18.31
C LEU A 68 -9.50 0.65 -17.88
N ILE A 69 -8.34 0.12 -18.29
CA ILE A 69 -7.03 0.72 -18.00
C ILE A 69 -6.95 2.11 -18.65
N ARG A 70 -7.41 2.27 -19.89
CA ARG A 70 -7.41 3.55 -20.61
C ARG A 70 -8.32 4.56 -19.93
N ILE A 71 -9.58 4.19 -19.65
CA ILE A 71 -10.56 5.04 -18.97
C ILE A 71 -10.02 5.43 -17.60
N GLY A 72 -9.46 4.47 -16.85
CA GLY A 72 -8.85 4.71 -15.56
C GLY A 72 -7.70 5.71 -15.62
N SER A 73 -6.78 5.56 -16.58
CA SER A 73 -5.67 6.50 -16.77
C SER A 73 -6.16 7.91 -17.09
N VAL A 74 -7.16 8.05 -17.98
CA VAL A 74 -7.74 9.36 -18.32
C VAL A 74 -8.49 9.95 -17.12
N ALA A 75 -9.25 9.16 -16.38
CA ALA A 75 -9.99 9.63 -15.21
C ALA A 75 -9.03 10.12 -14.10
N ARG A 76 -7.92 9.41 -13.85
CA ARG A 76 -6.87 9.85 -12.93
C ARG A 76 -6.24 11.18 -13.37
N MET A 77 -5.94 11.32 -14.65
CA MET A 77 -5.42 12.58 -15.23
C MET A 77 -6.41 13.73 -15.03
N VAL A 78 -7.68 13.54 -15.35
CA VAL A 78 -8.74 14.55 -15.19
C VAL A 78 -8.90 14.93 -13.71
N ALA A 79 -8.90 13.98 -12.80
CA ALA A 79 -8.99 14.23 -11.36
C ALA A 79 -7.85 15.14 -10.87
N LEU A 80 -6.61 14.89 -11.29
CA LEU A 80 -5.46 15.75 -10.95
C LEU A 80 -5.57 17.14 -11.60
N LEU A 81 -6.07 17.24 -12.85
CA LEU A 81 -6.32 18.52 -13.49
C LEU A 81 -7.36 19.35 -12.74
N VAL A 82 -8.46 18.70 -12.31
CA VAL A 82 -9.51 19.34 -11.48
C VAL A 82 -8.92 19.87 -10.18
N LEU A 83 -8.05 19.11 -9.50
CA LEU A 83 -7.38 19.59 -8.30
C LEU A 83 -6.59 20.88 -8.56
N ILE A 84 -5.80 20.93 -9.63
CA ILE A 84 -4.98 22.12 -9.99
C ILE A 84 -5.90 23.32 -10.28
N VAL A 85 -6.97 23.12 -11.05
CA VAL A 85 -7.92 24.17 -11.38
C VAL A 85 -8.61 24.73 -10.15
N MET A 86 -9.12 23.83 -9.26
CA MET A 86 -9.78 24.24 -8.02
C MET A 86 -8.84 24.98 -7.07
N GLN A 87 -7.54 24.59 -7.04
CA GLN A 87 -6.53 25.32 -6.29
C GLN A 87 -6.30 26.75 -6.81
N LYS A 88 -6.31 26.95 -8.14
CA LYS A 88 -6.25 28.30 -8.72
C LYS A 88 -7.48 29.16 -8.38
N MET A 89 -8.62 28.53 -8.17
CA MET A 89 -9.87 29.19 -7.75
C MET A 89 -9.95 29.43 -6.23
N SER A 90 -8.87 29.16 -5.49
CA SER A 90 -8.80 29.33 -4.03
C SER A 90 -9.84 28.51 -3.24
N VAL A 91 -10.25 27.36 -3.79
CA VAL A 91 -11.13 26.41 -3.08
C VAL A 91 -10.31 25.70 -2.00
N SER A 92 -10.97 25.32 -0.89
CA SER A 92 -10.33 24.63 0.23
C SER A 92 -9.52 23.42 -0.23
N PHE A 93 -8.21 23.44 0.03
CA PHE A 93 -7.29 22.37 -0.35
C PHE A 93 -7.72 21.02 0.24
N THR A 94 -8.13 21.00 1.51
CA THR A 94 -8.60 19.78 2.17
C THR A 94 -9.80 19.18 1.46
N ALA A 95 -10.83 19.99 1.17
CA ALA A 95 -12.04 19.50 0.52
C ALA A 95 -11.75 18.93 -0.88
N VAL A 96 -10.94 19.65 -1.67
CA VAL A 96 -10.59 19.24 -3.03
C VAL A 96 -9.71 17.99 -3.02
N SER A 97 -8.70 17.91 -2.14
CA SER A 97 -7.81 16.76 -2.07
C SER A 97 -8.54 15.49 -1.61
N VAL A 98 -9.47 15.59 -0.66
CA VAL A 98 -10.33 14.48 -0.23
C VAL A 98 -11.24 14.02 -1.37
N ALA A 99 -11.92 14.96 -2.04
CA ALA A 99 -12.80 14.63 -3.18
C ALA A 99 -12.01 13.94 -4.31
N VAL A 100 -10.84 14.47 -4.66
CA VAL A 100 -9.97 13.86 -5.68
C VAL A 100 -9.46 12.50 -5.19
N GLY A 101 -9.08 12.35 -3.92
CA GLY A 101 -8.72 11.08 -3.30
C GLY A 101 -9.83 10.02 -3.46
N CYS A 102 -11.09 10.39 -3.19
CA CYS A 102 -12.25 9.51 -3.40
C CYS A 102 -12.41 9.11 -4.87
N VAL A 103 -12.25 10.05 -5.80
CA VAL A 103 -12.31 9.75 -7.25
C VAL A 103 -11.19 8.81 -7.67
N LEU A 104 -9.96 9.04 -7.20
CA LEU A 104 -8.81 8.18 -7.50
C LEU A 104 -9.00 6.78 -6.93
N SER A 105 -9.51 6.65 -5.70
CA SER A 105 -9.84 5.35 -5.08
C SER A 105 -10.97 4.63 -5.85
N PHE A 106 -12.00 5.36 -6.27
CA PHE A 106 -13.04 4.81 -7.15
C PHE A 106 -12.45 4.26 -8.46
N VAL A 107 -11.59 5.02 -9.10
CA VAL A 107 -10.94 4.59 -10.35
C VAL A 107 -10.04 3.37 -10.10
N THR A 108 -9.33 3.33 -8.97
CA THR A 108 -8.44 2.22 -8.62
C THR A 108 -9.22 0.92 -8.41
N SER A 109 -10.45 0.97 -7.90
CA SER A 109 -11.28 -0.22 -7.68
C SER A 109 -11.55 -1.07 -8.93
N PHE A 110 -11.56 -0.47 -10.13
CA PHE A 110 -11.70 -1.20 -11.39
C PHE A 110 -10.40 -1.25 -12.23
N TYR A 111 -9.51 -0.27 -12.05
CA TYR A 111 -8.23 -0.25 -12.74
C TYR A 111 -7.30 -1.37 -12.27
N LEU A 112 -7.22 -1.59 -10.96
CA LEU A 112 -6.33 -2.59 -10.36
C LEU A 112 -6.68 -4.02 -10.80
N PRO A 113 -7.92 -4.51 -10.71
CA PRO A 113 -8.27 -5.82 -11.24
C PRO A 113 -7.98 -5.98 -12.74
N ALA A 114 -8.21 -4.92 -13.52
CA ALA A 114 -7.94 -4.95 -14.96
C ALA A 114 -6.44 -5.10 -15.27
N ILE A 115 -5.56 -4.44 -14.51
CA ILE A 115 -4.10 -4.51 -14.71
C ILE A 115 -3.53 -5.85 -14.21
N GLU A 116 -4.00 -6.34 -13.05
CA GLU A 116 -3.55 -7.61 -12.47
C GLU A 116 -3.92 -8.83 -13.33
N THR A 117 -5.00 -8.74 -14.09
CA THR A 117 -5.48 -9.82 -14.94
C THR A 117 -5.11 -9.68 -16.42
N ILE A 118 -4.29 -8.69 -16.79
CA ILE A 118 -3.95 -8.42 -18.20
C ILE A 118 -2.86 -9.36 -18.76
N ALA A 119 -1.96 -9.87 -17.92
CA ALA A 119 -0.79 -10.62 -18.34
C ALA A 119 -1.10 -11.87 -19.20
N PRO A 120 -2.12 -12.69 -18.87
CA PRO A 120 -2.47 -13.87 -19.70
C PRO A 120 -2.78 -13.52 -21.15
N ALA A 121 -3.40 -12.37 -21.40
CA ALA A 121 -3.77 -11.94 -22.74
C ALA A 121 -2.56 -11.56 -23.64
N PHE A 122 -1.37 -11.44 -23.05
CA PHE A 122 -0.13 -11.08 -23.74
C PHE A 122 0.95 -12.14 -23.54
N SER A 123 0.57 -13.38 -23.19
CA SER A 123 1.49 -14.48 -22.93
C SER A 123 1.12 -15.67 -23.80
N GLU A 124 2.06 -16.19 -24.59
CA GLU A 124 1.88 -17.34 -25.47
C GLU A 124 2.15 -18.68 -24.75
N ASN A 125 2.88 -18.62 -23.61
CA ASN A 125 3.27 -19.77 -22.80
C ASN A 125 3.46 -19.39 -21.33
N ASP A 126 3.60 -20.40 -20.45
CA ASP A 126 3.73 -20.23 -19.01
C ASP A 126 4.97 -19.41 -18.63
N ASP A 127 6.10 -19.58 -19.30
CA ASP A 127 7.33 -18.83 -19.04
C ASP A 127 7.14 -17.32 -19.32
N GLU A 128 6.41 -17.00 -20.38
CA GLU A 128 6.08 -15.63 -20.72
C GLU A 128 5.07 -15.04 -19.74
N LEU A 129 4.09 -15.81 -19.30
CA LEU A 129 3.14 -15.42 -18.27
C LEU A 129 3.83 -15.08 -16.96
N ILE A 130 4.74 -15.94 -16.50
CA ILE A 130 5.55 -15.72 -15.30
C ILE A 130 6.36 -14.43 -15.44
N ARG A 131 7.02 -14.22 -16.57
CA ARG A 131 7.82 -13.01 -16.83
C ARG A 131 6.98 -11.75 -16.88
N ASN A 132 5.79 -11.81 -17.49
CA ASN A 132 4.86 -10.68 -17.58
C ASN A 132 4.30 -10.31 -16.21
N ASN A 133 3.89 -11.28 -15.40
CA ASN A 133 3.46 -11.06 -14.02
C ASN A 133 4.60 -10.50 -13.15
N ALA A 134 5.82 -11.02 -13.29
CA ALA A 134 6.99 -10.49 -12.58
C ALA A 134 7.24 -9.02 -12.95
N SER A 135 7.04 -8.64 -14.24
CA SER A 135 7.18 -7.26 -14.70
C SER A 135 6.15 -6.33 -14.07
N LEU A 136 4.88 -6.74 -13.94
CA LEU A 136 3.83 -5.95 -13.29
C LEU A 136 4.12 -5.79 -11.79
N ASN A 137 4.50 -6.86 -11.09
CA ASN A 137 4.88 -6.79 -9.68
C ASN A 137 6.10 -5.87 -9.44
N MET A 138 7.11 -5.93 -10.31
CA MET A 138 8.27 -5.05 -10.25
C MET A 138 7.88 -3.58 -10.41
N VAL A 139 6.93 -3.28 -11.28
CA VAL A 139 6.42 -1.92 -11.50
C VAL A 139 5.84 -1.33 -10.22
N GLN A 140 5.05 -2.08 -9.45
CA GLN A 140 4.46 -1.60 -8.20
C GLN A 140 5.55 -1.21 -7.19
N GLN A 141 6.60 -2.02 -7.04
CA GLN A 141 7.72 -1.72 -6.15
C GLN A 141 8.51 -0.48 -6.60
N LEU A 142 8.83 -0.41 -7.90
CA LEU A 142 9.53 0.74 -8.48
C LEU A 142 8.70 2.02 -8.36
N ALA A 143 7.39 1.94 -8.57
CA ALA A 143 6.51 3.09 -8.45
C ALA A 143 6.46 3.65 -7.03
N THR A 144 6.48 2.80 -6.00
CA THR A 144 6.55 3.23 -4.61
C THR A 144 7.87 3.96 -4.33
N ILE A 145 9.00 3.43 -4.78
CA ILE A 145 10.32 4.06 -4.61
C ILE A 145 10.40 5.39 -5.34
N LEU A 146 10.06 5.40 -6.63
CA LEU A 146 10.16 6.59 -7.47
C LEU A 146 9.15 7.67 -7.06
N GLY A 147 7.93 7.27 -6.68
CA GLY A 147 6.89 8.20 -6.23
C GLY A 147 7.24 8.85 -4.90
N SER A 148 7.78 8.11 -3.94
CA SER A 148 8.24 8.66 -2.66
C SER A 148 9.48 9.56 -2.84
N ALA A 149 10.43 9.17 -3.68
CA ALA A 149 11.58 10.02 -4.02
C ALA A 149 11.12 11.33 -4.70
N LEU A 150 10.20 11.23 -5.66
CA LEU A 150 9.60 12.41 -6.30
C LEU A 150 8.89 13.29 -5.28
N SER A 151 8.07 12.73 -4.39
CA SER A 151 7.41 13.47 -3.31
C SER A 151 8.43 14.23 -2.45
N GLY A 152 9.57 13.62 -2.12
CA GLY A 152 10.66 14.28 -1.39
C GLY A 152 11.19 15.52 -2.10
N VAL A 153 11.32 15.47 -3.43
CA VAL A 153 11.72 16.64 -4.26
C VAL A 153 10.59 17.68 -4.28
N LEU A 154 9.32 17.24 -4.46
CA LEU A 154 8.17 18.14 -4.52
C LEU A 154 7.98 18.94 -3.22
N VAL A 155 8.26 18.34 -2.07
CA VAL A 155 8.23 18.98 -0.75
C VAL A 155 9.19 20.19 -0.66
N LEU A 156 10.28 20.16 -1.40
CA LEU A 156 11.27 21.26 -1.43
C LEU A 156 10.83 22.42 -2.32
N LEU A 157 9.83 22.21 -3.18
CA LEU A 157 9.29 23.27 -4.03
C LEU A 157 8.39 24.20 -3.22
N LYS A 158 8.47 25.50 -3.50
CA LYS A 158 7.67 26.51 -2.80
C LYS A 158 6.22 26.62 -3.30
N SER A 159 5.89 25.98 -4.40
CA SER A 159 4.59 26.12 -5.07
C SER A 159 3.86 24.79 -5.18
N VAL A 160 2.71 24.70 -4.52
CA VAL A 160 1.78 23.57 -4.58
C VAL A 160 1.32 23.29 -6.03
N LEU A 161 1.06 24.36 -6.79
CA LEU A 161 0.62 24.23 -8.19
C LEU A 161 1.71 23.62 -9.07
N VAL A 162 2.97 24.00 -8.85
CA VAL A 162 4.11 23.39 -9.57
C VAL A 162 4.24 21.92 -9.21
N SER A 163 4.12 21.58 -7.93
CA SER A 163 4.21 20.18 -7.45
C SER A 163 3.14 19.30 -8.10
N TYR A 164 1.89 19.70 -8.06
CA TYR A 164 0.81 18.94 -8.75
C TYR A 164 0.90 19.02 -10.27
N GLY A 165 1.46 20.10 -10.82
CA GLY A 165 1.76 20.21 -12.25
C GLY A 165 2.74 19.14 -12.73
N ILE A 166 3.81 18.88 -11.97
CA ILE A 166 4.78 17.80 -12.26
C ILE A 166 4.10 16.43 -12.20
N ILE A 167 3.30 16.17 -11.16
CA ILE A 167 2.53 14.91 -11.03
C ILE A 167 1.59 14.74 -12.23
N LEU A 168 0.89 15.81 -12.65
CA LEU A 168 0.01 15.80 -13.81
C LEU A 168 0.77 15.48 -15.11
N VAL A 169 1.95 16.06 -15.32
CA VAL A 169 2.78 15.77 -16.52
C VAL A 169 3.13 14.29 -16.60
N ILE A 170 3.48 13.65 -15.48
CA ILE A 170 3.76 12.19 -15.43
C ILE A 170 2.48 11.40 -15.75
N MET A 171 1.33 11.83 -15.23
CA MET A 171 0.06 11.17 -15.51
C MET A 171 -0.36 11.34 -16.99
N VAL A 172 -0.12 12.50 -17.59
CA VAL A 172 -0.33 12.71 -19.04
C VAL A 172 0.57 11.78 -19.86
N ALA A 173 1.85 11.63 -19.48
CA ALA A 173 2.76 10.69 -20.14
C ALA A 173 2.25 9.24 -20.03
N SER A 174 1.71 8.85 -18.87
CA SER A 174 1.03 7.56 -18.67
C SER A 174 -0.14 7.39 -19.65
N CYS A 175 -1.04 8.36 -19.75
CA CYS A 175 -2.18 8.32 -20.69
C CYS A 175 -1.73 8.16 -22.15
N VAL A 176 -0.70 8.88 -22.57
CA VAL A 176 -0.17 8.81 -23.95
C VAL A 176 0.29 7.40 -24.30
N MET A 177 0.83 6.64 -23.34
CA MET A 177 1.22 5.23 -23.57
C MET A 177 0.02 4.36 -23.94
N MET A 178 -1.17 4.62 -23.37
CA MET A 178 -2.39 3.83 -23.59
C MET A 178 -3.12 4.20 -24.89
N LEU A 179 -3.01 5.43 -25.39
CA LEU A 179 -3.74 5.88 -26.60
C LEU A 179 -3.38 5.09 -27.87
N ARG A 180 -2.21 4.44 -27.89
CA ARG A 180 -1.67 3.72 -29.05
C ARG A 180 -1.92 2.20 -29.01
N ILE A 181 -2.76 1.71 -28.08
CA ILE A 181 -3.06 0.28 -27.94
C ILE A 181 -4.48 0.06 -28.50
N PRO A 182 -4.68 -0.87 -29.46
CA PRO A 182 -6.02 -1.20 -29.95
C PRO A 182 -6.87 -1.81 -28.83
N SER A 183 -8.18 -1.54 -28.84
CA SER A 183 -9.14 -2.05 -27.82
C SER A 183 -9.48 -3.53 -28.01
N ASP A 184 -9.29 -4.07 -29.20
CA ASP A 184 -9.78 -5.42 -29.59
C ASP A 184 -8.76 -6.54 -29.32
N SER A 185 -7.63 -6.21 -28.64
CA SER A 185 -6.49 -7.13 -28.50
C SER A 185 -6.66 -8.18 -27.40
N VAL A 186 -7.84 -8.30 -26.76
CA VAL A 186 -8.07 -9.28 -25.69
C VAL A 186 -9.45 -9.92 -25.82
N SER A 187 -9.47 -11.20 -26.19
CA SER A 187 -10.68 -12.04 -26.18
C SER A 187 -11.06 -12.41 -24.74
N ARG A 188 -12.35 -12.60 -24.53
CA ARG A 188 -12.98 -12.81 -23.23
C ARG A 188 -13.12 -14.30 -22.96
N GLU A 189 -12.67 -14.78 -21.81
CA GLU A 189 -13.21 -16.00 -21.19
C GLU A 189 -14.21 -15.58 -20.11
N GLU A 190 -15.47 -16.00 -20.31
CA GLU A 190 -16.51 -15.82 -19.30
C GLU A 190 -16.29 -16.82 -18.17
N THR A 191 -15.81 -16.35 -17.03
CA THR A 191 -15.86 -17.13 -15.79
C THR A 191 -17.08 -16.69 -15.00
N GLU A 192 -18.13 -17.49 -15.06
CA GLU A 192 -19.27 -17.36 -14.15
C GLU A 192 -18.85 -17.81 -12.75
N THR A 193 -18.65 -16.86 -11.85
CA THR A 193 -18.63 -17.13 -10.40
C THR A 193 -19.71 -16.27 -9.76
N ASP A 194 -20.88 -16.88 -9.61
CA ASP A 194 -22.06 -16.25 -8.99
C ASP A 194 -22.10 -16.49 -7.46
N GLU A 195 -20.93 -16.71 -6.83
CA GLU A 195 -20.88 -16.84 -5.37
C GLU A 195 -21.03 -15.47 -4.69
N SER A 196 -21.97 -15.40 -3.75
CA SER A 196 -22.17 -14.20 -2.93
C SER A 196 -20.89 -13.90 -2.12
N MET A 197 -20.45 -12.63 -2.12
CA MET A 197 -19.29 -12.18 -1.32
C MET A 197 -19.44 -12.54 0.17
N LEU A 198 -20.68 -12.59 0.69
CA LEU A 198 -20.97 -12.96 2.07
C LEU A 198 -20.72 -14.45 2.34
N ASP A 199 -21.04 -15.32 1.37
CA ASP A 199 -20.79 -16.76 1.50
C ASP A 199 -19.30 -17.06 1.41
N SER A 200 -18.60 -16.40 0.52
CA SER A 200 -17.13 -16.45 0.41
C SER A 200 -16.47 -15.99 1.72
N LEU A 201 -16.90 -14.87 2.28
CA LEU A 201 -16.41 -14.34 3.57
C LEU A 201 -16.65 -15.36 4.70
N ARG A 202 -17.85 -15.95 4.76
CA ARG A 202 -18.21 -16.94 5.79
C ARG A 202 -17.34 -18.18 5.69
N GLN A 203 -17.10 -18.70 4.49
CA GLN A 203 -16.23 -19.85 4.27
C GLN A 203 -14.79 -19.57 4.72
N VAL A 204 -14.22 -18.41 4.33
CA VAL A 204 -12.84 -18.04 4.62
C VAL A 204 -12.62 -17.82 6.12
N ILE A 205 -13.53 -17.16 6.84
CA ILE A 205 -13.41 -16.92 8.28
C ILE A 205 -13.38 -18.24 9.08
N HIS A 206 -13.98 -19.32 8.56
CA HIS A 206 -13.97 -20.62 9.20
C HIS A 206 -12.68 -21.41 8.96
N LEU A 207 -11.83 -21.02 8.03
CA LEU A 207 -10.50 -21.63 7.86
C LEU A 207 -9.68 -21.48 9.14
N GLU A 208 -9.06 -22.57 9.60
CA GLU A 208 -8.30 -22.60 10.85
C GLU A 208 -7.18 -21.53 10.84
N VAL A 209 -6.46 -21.41 9.73
CA VAL A 209 -5.39 -20.42 9.56
C VAL A 209 -5.88 -19.00 9.78
N ILE A 210 -7.06 -18.66 9.22
CA ILE A 210 -7.65 -17.34 9.35
C ILE A 210 -8.15 -17.13 10.79
N ARG A 211 -8.91 -18.09 11.33
CA ARG A 211 -9.46 -18.00 12.68
C ARG A 211 -8.39 -17.84 13.77
N VAL A 212 -7.22 -18.46 13.59
CA VAL A 212 -6.11 -18.37 14.55
C VAL A 212 -5.30 -17.09 14.37
N LEU A 213 -4.98 -16.70 13.13
CA LEU A 213 -4.07 -15.56 12.86
C LEU A 213 -4.78 -14.21 12.75
N LEU A 214 -6.05 -14.17 12.31
CA LEU A 214 -6.77 -12.92 12.04
C LEU A 214 -6.87 -11.99 13.26
N PRO A 215 -7.18 -12.47 14.50
CA PRO A 215 -7.25 -11.56 15.65
C PRO A 215 -5.92 -10.86 15.94
N TYR A 216 -4.81 -11.60 15.91
CA TYR A 216 -3.48 -11.04 16.08
C TYR A 216 -3.14 -10.04 14.96
N ALA A 217 -3.34 -10.46 13.72
CA ALA A 217 -3.06 -9.63 12.56
C ALA A 217 -3.90 -8.34 12.56
N THR A 218 -5.18 -8.40 12.92
CA THR A 218 -6.07 -7.23 13.02
C THR A 218 -5.53 -6.22 14.03
N LEU A 219 -5.22 -6.63 15.25
CA LEU A 219 -4.74 -5.74 16.31
C LEU A 219 -3.38 -5.13 15.97
N ILE A 220 -2.47 -5.94 15.40
CA ILE A 220 -1.15 -5.47 14.93
C ILE A 220 -1.34 -4.42 13.83
N ASN A 221 -2.20 -4.68 12.84
CA ASN A 221 -2.44 -3.77 11.74
C ASN A 221 -3.16 -2.47 12.17
N VAL A 222 -4.13 -2.54 13.10
CA VAL A 222 -4.76 -1.33 13.66
C VAL A 222 -3.71 -0.43 14.30
N SER A 223 -2.82 -1.00 15.14
CA SER A 223 -1.73 -0.25 15.78
C SER A 223 -0.77 0.34 14.76
N PHE A 224 -0.40 -0.43 13.73
CA PHE A 224 0.47 0.01 12.65
C PHE A 224 -0.13 1.18 11.86
N TRP A 225 -1.38 1.05 11.37
CA TRP A 225 -2.00 2.08 10.56
C TRP A 225 -2.31 3.34 11.35
N LEU A 226 -2.65 3.21 12.64
CA LEU A 226 -2.80 4.38 13.50
C LEU A 226 -1.47 5.12 13.69
N TYR A 227 -0.38 4.38 13.96
CA TYR A 227 0.98 4.93 13.98
C TYR A 227 1.31 5.63 12.65
N TRP A 228 1.03 4.97 11.52
CA TRP A 228 1.29 5.50 10.18
C TRP A 228 0.63 6.86 9.93
N TYR A 229 -0.69 6.99 10.21
CA TYR A 229 -1.42 8.24 10.01
C TYR A 229 -1.02 9.36 10.99
N LEU A 230 -0.45 9.03 12.14
CA LEU A 230 0.05 10.02 13.10
C LEU A 230 1.46 10.51 12.77
N THR A 231 2.27 9.67 12.12
CA THR A 231 3.68 9.95 11.84
C THR A 231 3.92 11.23 11.03
N PRO A 232 3.20 11.56 9.94
CA PRO A 232 3.46 12.78 9.16
C PRO A 232 3.37 14.04 9.99
N MET A 233 2.35 14.17 10.83
CA MET A 233 2.18 15.33 11.71
C MET A 233 3.16 15.33 12.88
N TYR A 234 3.51 14.16 13.39
CA TYR A 234 4.54 14.02 14.41
C TYR A 234 5.91 14.44 13.88
N LEU A 235 6.30 14.00 12.68
CA LEU A 235 7.54 14.39 12.02
C LEU A 235 7.60 15.89 11.73
N ALA A 236 6.48 16.49 11.29
CA ALA A 236 6.38 17.93 11.06
C ALA A 236 6.73 18.75 12.32
N ARG A 237 6.31 18.29 13.49
CA ARG A 237 6.58 18.93 14.79
C ARG A 237 7.98 18.63 15.32
N ARG A 238 8.46 17.40 15.13
CA ARG A 238 9.70 16.91 15.76
C ARG A 238 10.95 17.16 14.93
N LEU A 239 10.81 17.20 13.60
CA LEU A 239 11.88 17.39 12.62
C LEU A 239 11.59 18.58 11.69
N PRO A 240 11.34 19.81 12.23
CA PRO A 240 10.95 20.97 11.41
C PRO A 240 12.01 21.37 10.38
N ASP A 241 13.30 21.11 10.65
CA ASP A 241 14.39 21.40 9.70
C ASP A 241 14.45 20.40 8.53
N PHE A 242 13.78 19.24 8.67
CA PHE A 242 13.78 18.16 7.68
C PHE A 242 12.38 17.95 7.08
N LYS A 243 11.93 18.91 6.27
CA LYS A 243 10.58 18.90 5.64
C LYS A 243 10.29 17.62 4.87
N ALA A 244 11.30 16.99 4.28
CA ALA A 244 11.18 15.76 3.52
C ALA A 244 11.21 14.48 4.39
N ALA A 245 11.24 14.57 5.73
CA ALA A 245 11.37 13.41 6.61
C ALA A 245 10.33 12.32 6.34
N TYR A 246 9.06 12.71 6.08
CA TYR A 246 8.01 11.76 5.74
C TYR A 246 8.26 11.08 4.38
N SER A 247 8.68 11.82 3.36
CA SER A 247 9.01 11.23 2.06
C SER A 247 10.25 10.33 2.13
N ILE A 248 11.24 10.66 2.98
CA ILE A 248 12.41 9.82 3.27
C ILE A 248 11.96 8.49 3.91
N GLN A 249 11.03 8.54 4.86
CA GLN A 249 10.41 7.36 5.47
C GLN A 249 9.81 6.44 4.39
N GLU A 250 8.92 6.98 3.55
CA GLU A 250 8.23 6.23 2.48
C GLU A 250 9.24 5.63 1.48
N MET A 251 10.23 6.41 1.07
CA MET A 251 11.30 5.96 0.18
C MET A 251 12.12 4.82 0.82
N THR A 252 12.44 4.93 2.11
CA THR A 252 13.19 3.91 2.85
C THR A 252 12.45 2.57 2.85
N ILE A 253 11.13 2.58 3.07
CA ILE A 253 10.30 1.37 3.04
C ILE A 253 10.32 0.75 1.64
N GLY A 254 10.11 1.55 0.60
CA GLY A 254 10.12 1.06 -0.79
C GLY A 254 11.47 0.42 -1.17
N ILE A 255 12.59 1.12 -0.89
CA ILE A 255 13.94 0.61 -1.16
C ILE A 255 14.18 -0.70 -0.39
N THR A 256 13.84 -0.70 0.90
CA THR A 256 14.09 -1.87 1.76
C THR A 256 13.26 -3.07 1.33
N ALA A 257 12.00 -2.88 0.93
CA ALA A 257 11.16 -3.95 0.40
C ALA A 257 11.75 -4.53 -0.91
N GLY A 258 12.19 -3.67 -1.83
CA GLY A 258 12.80 -4.09 -3.08
C GLY A 258 14.13 -4.84 -2.88
N VAL A 259 15.02 -4.31 -2.04
CA VAL A 259 16.32 -4.94 -1.70
C VAL A 259 16.09 -6.27 -0.98
N SER A 260 15.15 -6.32 -0.04
CA SER A 260 14.81 -7.56 0.67
C SER A 260 14.30 -8.64 -0.30
N GLY A 261 13.41 -8.28 -1.23
CA GLY A 261 12.92 -9.21 -2.26
C GLY A 261 14.06 -9.81 -3.09
N PHE A 262 14.99 -8.97 -3.54
CA PHE A 262 16.16 -9.41 -4.30
C PHE A 262 17.08 -10.31 -3.47
N LEU A 263 17.45 -9.91 -2.27
CA LEU A 263 18.38 -10.67 -1.41
C LEU A 263 17.78 -12.00 -0.99
N PHE A 264 16.53 -12.02 -0.53
CA PHE A 264 15.90 -13.25 -0.04
C PHE A 264 15.62 -14.25 -1.15
N SER A 265 15.28 -13.82 -2.36
CA SER A 265 15.11 -14.73 -3.49
C SER A 265 16.40 -15.49 -3.86
N HIS A 266 17.57 -14.92 -3.56
CA HIS A 266 18.88 -15.52 -3.87
C HIS A 266 19.48 -16.28 -2.67
N VAL A 267 19.21 -15.85 -1.44
CA VAL A 267 19.85 -16.37 -0.21
C VAL A 267 19.03 -17.48 0.42
N VAL A 268 17.70 -17.35 0.40
CA VAL A 268 16.80 -18.30 1.07
C VAL A 268 16.41 -19.43 0.12
N ARG A 269 17.24 -20.48 0.08
CA ARG A 269 16.95 -21.71 -0.68
C ARG A 269 15.94 -22.63 -0.01
N ASP A 270 15.69 -22.46 1.29
CA ASP A 270 14.82 -23.33 2.11
C ASP A 270 13.81 -22.50 2.89
N ALA A 271 12.72 -22.13 2.21
CA ALA A 271 11.63 -21.34 2.82
C ALA A 271 10.99 -22.06 4.00
N SER A 272 11.02 -23.39 4.05
CA SER A 272 10.37 -24.19 5.11
C SER A 272 10.97 -23.93 6.50
N ARG A 273 12.28 -23.68 6.58
CA ARG A 273 12.96 -23.37 7.86
C ARG A 273 12.55 -22.00 8.45
N HIS A 274 12.09 -21.08 7.59
CA HIS A 274 11.73 -19.73 8.01
C HIS A 274 10.26 -19.58 8.43
N LEU A 275 9.40 -20.54 8.11
CA LEU A 275 7.98 -20.52 8.50
C LEU A 275 7.81 -20.51 10.03
N HIS A 276 8.64 -21.26 10.75
CA HIS A 276 8.66 -21.28 12.22
C HIS A 276 9.08 -19.92 12.84
N GLY A 277 9.73 -19.05 12.05
CA GLY A 277 10.16 -17.71 12.45
C GLY A 277 9.11 -16.61 12.25
N TYR A 278 7.88 -16.90 11.82
CA TYR A 278 6.87 -15.89 11.50
C TYR A 278 6.67 -14.87 12.62
N ALA A 279 6.41 -15.36 13.84
CA ALA A 279 6.22 -14.49 15.00
C ALA A 279 7.49 -13.72 15.38
N GLN A 280 8.68 -14.29 15.19
CA GLN A 280 9.97 -13.61 15.41
C GLN A 280 10.15 -12.43 14.45
N TRP A 281 9.81 -12.61 13.16
CA TRP A 281 9.85 -11.53 12.18
C TRP A 281 8.84 -10.43 12.50
N LEU A 282 7.64 -10.79 13.00
CA LEU A 282 6.66 -9.80 13.48
C LEU A 282 7.18 -9.03 14.70
N VAL A 283 7.86 -9.68 15.66
CA VAL A 283 8.51 -8.97 16.77
C VAL A 283 9.56 -8.00 16.25
N LEU A 284 10.43 -8.46 15.34
CA LEU A 284 11.46 -7.59 14.74
C LEU A 284 10.85 -6.40 14.00
N GLN A 285 9.71 -6.60 13.32
CA GLN A 285 8.94 -5.54 12.69
C GLN A 285 8.46 -4.50 13.70
N GLY A 286 7.91 -4.95 14.84
CA GLY A 286 7.45 -4.08 15.93
C GLY A 286 8.63 -3.34 16.60
N VAL A 287 9.74 -4.03 16.87
CA VAL A 287 10.97 -3.42 17.41
C VAL A 287 11.52 -2.39 16.44
N GLY A 288 11.59 -2.72 15.14
CA GLY A 288 12.05 -1.80 14.11
C GLY A 288 11.30 -0.47 14.17
N ILE A 289 9.96 -0.52 14.14
CA ILE A 289 9.15 0.71 14.14
C ILE A 289 9.21 1.47 15.49
N ALA A 290 9.49 0.77 16.61
CA ALA A 290 9.62 1.36 17.94
C ALA A 290 10.92 2.13 18.14
N LEU A 291 11.97 1.86 17.37
CA LEU A 291 13.29 2.51 17.52
C LEU A 291 13.22 4.04 17.43
N PHE A 292 12.48 4.55 16.44
CA PHE A 292 12.37 5.99 16.25
C PHE A 292 11.64 6.69 17.41
N PRO A 293 10.41 6.31 17.82
CA PRO A 293 9.75 6.97 18.94
C PRO A 293 10.50 6.74 20.27
N LEU A 294 11.15 5.60 20.47
CA LEU A 294 12.01 5.37 21.63
C LEU A 294 13.16 6.37 21.68
N GLY A 295 13.87 6.54 20.58
CA GLY A 295 14.93 7.55 20.50
C GLY A 295 14.39 8.97 20.69
N ALA A 296 13.21 9.28 20.18
CA ALA A 296 12.58 10.59 20.30
C ALA A 296 12.17 10.96 21.76
N VAL A 297 12.09 9.96 22.68
CA VAL A 297 11.91 10.22 24.11
C VAL A 297 13.18 10.87 24.72
N PHE A 298 14.35 10.41 24.30
CA PHE A 298 15.64 10.78 24.95
C PHE A 298 16.46 11.78 24.14
N LEU A 299 16.29 11.83 22.82
CA LEU A 299 17.11 12.62 21.91
C LEU A 299 16.35 13.86 21.43
N THR A 300 17.08 14.98 21.34
CA THR A 300 16.58 16.25 20.79
C THR A 300 17.24 16.63 19.47
N ASN A 301 18.40 16.06 19.16
CA ASN A 301 19.14 16.38 17.94
C ASN A 301 18.40 15.82 16.70
N GLN A 302 17.90 16.71 15.85
CA GLN A 302 17.09 16.34 14.68
C GLN A 302 17.87 15.48 13.66
N LYS A 303 19.18 15.67 13.48
CA LYS A 303 20.00 14.87 12.56
C LYS A 303 20.09 13.42 13.03
N VAL A 304 20.30 13.22 14.34
CA VAL A 304 20.35 11.88 14.95
C VAL A 304 18.96 11.22 14.87
N LEU A 305 17.89 11.97 15.13
CA LEU A 305 16.53 11.46 15.01
C LEU A 305 16.18 11.08 13.56
N LEU A 306 16.63 11.86 12.56
CA LEU A 306 16.42 11.50 11.16
C LEU A 306 17.18 10.21 10.80
N ALA A 307 18.43 10.08 11.24
CA ALA A 307 19.18 8.83 11.02
C ALA A 307 18.48 7.64 11.68
N LEU A 308 17.98 7.82 12.91
CA LEU A 308 17.25 6.79 13.64
C LEU A 308 15.91 6.45 12.96
N LEU A 309 15.21 7.43 12.37
CA LEU A 309 14.03 7.20 11.54
C LEU A 309 14.37 6.26 10.37
N VAL A 310 15.43 6.54 9.65
CA VAL A 310 15.86 5.69 8.51
C VAL A 310 16.20 4.28 8.98
N VAL A 311 17.00 4.13 10.05
CA VAL A 311 17.34 2.81 10.62
C VAL A 311 16.08 2.06 11.06
N SER A 312 15.16 2.74 11.74
CA SER A 312 13.87 2.19 12.17
C SER A 312 13.10 1.57 11.00
N TRP A 313 12.98 2.31 9.90
CA TRP A 313 12.24 1.85 8.72
C TRP A 313 12.99 0.83 7.86
N ILE A 314 14.33 0.79 7.92
CA ILE A 314 15.12 -0.30 7.33
C ILE A 314 14.81 -1.61 8.05
N VAL A 315 14.89 -1.62 9.39
CA VAL A 315 14.61 -2.82 10.20
C VAL A 315 13.15 -3.29 10.00
N TYR A 316 12.21 -2.33 10.05
CA TYR A 316 10.80 -2.60 9.77
C TYR A 316 10.61 -3.21 8.38
N GLY A 317 11.17 -2.60 7.33
CA GLY A 317 10.95 -3.00 5.95
C GLY A 317 11.48 -4.41 5.64
N ILE A 318 12.66 -4.77 6.18
CA ILE A 318 13.21 -6.14 6.07
C ILE A 318 12.24 -7.14 6.72
N ALA A 319 11.84 -6.86 7.96
CA ALA A 319 10.96 -7.73 8.72
C ALA A 319 9.57 -7.83 8.07
N ASN A 320 9.02 -6.71 7.57
CA ASN A 320 7.73 -6.68 6.88
C ASN A 320 7.72 -7.50 5.59
N TYR A 321 8.79 -7.45 4.80
CA TYR A 321 8.93 -8.29 3.62
C TYR A 321 8.88 -9.78 3.99
N MET A 322 9.63 -10.18 5.03
CA MET A 322 9.64 -11.56 5.50
C MET A 322 8.29 -12.02 6.06
N THR A 323 7.64 -11.20 6.87
CA THR A 323 6.31 -11.52 7.41
C THR A 323 5.26 -11.68 6.32
N GLY A 324 5.27 -10.80 5.32
CA GLY A 324 4.36 -10.88 4.17
C GLY A 324 4.57 -12.17 3.37
N THR A 325 5.82 -12.49 3.03
CA THR A 325 6.16 -13.70 2.27
C THR A 325 5.78 -14.97 3.03
N ILE A 326 6.08 -15.04 4.33
CA ILE A 326 5.75 -16.20 5.17
C ILE A 326 4.23 -16.34 5.31
N PHE A 327 3.52 -15.24 5.56
CA PHE A 327 2.06 -15.24 5.68
C PHE A 327 1.39 -15.79 4.42
N VAL A 328 1.78 -15.29 3.25
CA VAL A 328 1.28 -15.78 1.95
C VAL A 328 1.53 -17.28 1.81
N THR A 329 2.73 -17.74 2.15
CA THR A 329 3.11 -19.17 2.08
C THR A 329 2.26 -20.03 3.02
N ILE A 330 2.01 -19.58 4.25
CA ILE A 330 1.17 -20.30 5.22
C ILE A 330 -0.26 -20.41 4.68
N VAL A 331 -0.84 -19.32 4.17
CA VAL A 331 -2.18 -19.32 3.58
C VAL A 331 -2.26 -20.27 2.40
N GLN A 332 -1.25 -20.27 1.51
CA GLN A 332 -1.19 -21.20 0.36
C GLN A 332 -1.17 -22.66 0.79
N LYS A 333 -0.34 -23.01 1.77
CA LYS A 333 -0.21 -24.40 2.22
C LYS A 333 -1.41 -24.91 3.02
N LYS A 334 -2.17 -24.02 3.67
CA LYS A 334 -3.31 -24.36 4.55
C LYS A 334 -4.67 -24.17 3.89
N THR A 335 -4.71 -23.72 2.65
CA THR A 335 -5.96 -23.49 1.92
C THR A 335 -5.98 -24.38 0.67
N ALA A 336 -7.12 -25.03 0.41
CA ALA A 336 -7.29 -25.84 -0.80
C ALA A 336 -7.20 -24.95 -2.05
N ASP A 337 -6.56 -25.45 -3.13
CA ASP A 337 -6.28 -24.68 -4.35
C ASP A 337 -7.50 -23.96 -4.91
N LYS A 338 -8.66 -24.60 -4.92
CA LYS A 338 -9.93 -24.04 -5.39
C LYS A 338 -10.45 -22.85 -4.55
N MET A 339 -9.96 -22.68 -3.33
CA MET A 339 -10.35 -21.60 -2.41
C MET A 339 -9.28 -20.50 -2.29
N LEU A 340 -8.10 -20.68 -2.86
CA LEU A 340 -6.98 -19.75 -2.69
C LEU A 340 -7.34 -18.33 -3.12
N GLY A 341 -7.91 -18.15 -4.31
CA GLY A 341 -8.29 -16.84 -4.84
C GLY A 341 -9.30 -16.11 -3.95
N VAL A 342 -10.35 -16.83 -3.52
CA VAL A 342 -11.37 -16.28 -2.61
C VAL A 342 -10.76 -15.93 -1.26
N THR A 343 -9.91 -16.81 -0.72
CA THR A 343 -9.24 -16.58 0.58
C THR A 343 -8.36 -15.32 0.52
N TYR A 344 -7.56 -15.16 -0.53
CA TYR A 344 -6.76 -13.95 -0.70
C TYR A 344 -7.62 -12.70 -0.85
N GLY A 345 -8.65 -12.73 -1.68
CA GLY A 345 -9.56 -11.60 -1.86
C GLY A 345 -10.18 -11.14 -0.54
N VAL A 346 -10.66 -12.08 0.28
CA VAL A 346 -11.24 -11.77 1.59
C VAL A 346 -10.19 -11.23 2.57
N VAL A 347 -9.03 -11.88 2.68
CA VAL A 347 -7.97 -11.48 3.60
C VAL A 347 -7.42 -10.09 3.27
N PHE A 348 -7.14 -9.81 2.00
CA PHE A 348 -6.65 -8.50 1.57
C PHE A 348 -7.71 -7.42 1.72
N SER A 349 -9.00 -7.72 1.50
CA SER A 349 -10.09 -6.77 1.75
C SER A 349 -10.22 -6.43 3.24
N LEU A 350 -10.12 -7.42 4.12
CA LEU A 350 -10.16 -7.21 5.58
C LEU A 350 -8.99 -6.35 6.05
N PHE A 351 -7.76 -6.65 5.61
CA PHE A 351 -6.59 -5.86 5.98
C PHE A 351 -6.59 -4.47 5.33
N GLY A 352 -7.05 -4.34 4.09
CA GLY A 352 -7.22 -3.07 3.41
C GLY A 352 -8.19 -2.14 4.14
N ALA A 353 -9.28 -2.68 4.73
CA ALA A 353 -10.25 -1.89 5.48
C ALA A 353 -9.68 -1.31 6.80
N ILE A 354 -8.65 -1.94 7.37
CA ILE A 354 -8.06 -1.47 8.63
C ILE A 354 -7.39 -0.09 8.45
N ALA A 355 -6.76 0.17 7.32
CA ALA A 355 -6.07 1.44 7.08
C ALA A 355 -7.02 2.65 7.16
N PRO A 356 -8.08 2.76 6.34
CA PRO A 356 -9.00 3.90 6.43
C PRO A 356 -9.78 3.93 7.76
N LEU A 357 -10.09 2.78 8.39
CA LEU A 357 -10.66 2.75 9.74
C LEU A 357 -9.73 3.40 10.76
N SER A 358 -8.44 3.05 10.73
CA SER A 358 -7.44 3.65 11.62
C SER A 358 -7.29 5.15 11.38
N SER A 359 -7.43 5.62 10.13
CA SER A 359 -7.37 7.05 9.83
C SER A 359 -8.47 7.85 10.53
N VAL A 360 -9.70 7.30 10.62
CA VAL A 360 -10.83 7.94 11.32
C VAL A 360 -10.51 8.22 12.79
N PHE A 361 -9.81 7.30 13.45
CA PHE A 361 -9.46 7.44 14.87
C PHE A 361 -8.21 8.30 15.10
N SER A 362 -7.38 8.53 14.09
CA SER A 362 -6.11 9.27 14.25
C SER A 362 -6.25 10.69 14.81
N PRO A 363 -7.31 11.48 14.57
CA PRO A 363 -7.46 12.80 15.17
C PRO A 363 -7.55 12.79 16.70
N ALA A 364 -8.11 11.74 17.30
CA ALA A 364 -8.19 11.59 18.75
C ALA A 364 -6.81 11.51 19.41
N PHE A 365 -5.78 11.15 18.64
CA PHE A 365 -4.39 11.02 19.08
C PHE A 365 -3.49 12.13 18.52
N SER A 366 -4.05 13.20 17.96
CA SER A 366 -3.29 14.26 17.28
C SER A 366 -2.27 14.97 18.19
N SER A 367 -2.48 15.02 19.50
CA SER A 367 -1.56 15.58 20.49
C SER A 367 -0.52 14.59 21.01
N ILE A 368 -0.47 13.38 20.46
CA ILE A 368 0.40 12.29 20.93
C ILE A 368 1.87 12.74 20.93
N GLY A 369 2.54 12.52 22.07
CA GLY A 369 3.98 12.73 22.22
C GLY A 369 4.77 11.46 21.86
N PRO A 370 6.12 11.51 22.02
CA PRO A 370 6.97 10.36 21.69
C PRO A 370 6.63 9.10 22.52
N VAL A 371 6.29 9.26 23.78
CA VAL A 371 5.88 8.15 24.66
C VAL A 371 4.59 7.51 24.16
N GLY A 372 3.58 8.33 23.81
CA GLY A 372 2.33 7.82 23.28
C GLY A 372 2.52 7.11 21.93
N LEU A 373 3.37 7.66 21.05
CA LEU A 373 3.71 7.02 19.78
C LEU A 373 4.43 5.69 20.00
N LEU A 374 5.31 5.60 21.01
CA LEU A 374 5.97 4.37 21.43
C LEU A 374 4.95 3.35 21.95
N LEU A 375 3.98 3.77 22.77
CA LEU A 375 2.93 2.88 23.29
C LEU A 375 2.10 2.24 22.16
N LEU A 376 1.87 2.95 21.06
CA LEU A 376 1.20 2.38 19.88
C LEU A 376 1.99 1.25 19.22
N THR A 377 3.29 1.16 19.44
CA THR A 377 4.11 0.06 18.89
C THR A 377 4.07 -1.19 19.78
N LEU A 378 3.61 -1.10 21.05
CA LEU A 378 3.59 -2.23 21.96
C LEU A 378 2.77 -3.42 21.46
N PRO A 379 1.55 -3.28 20.90
CA PRO A 379 0.81 -4.40 20.35
C PRO A 379 1.58 -5.12 19.24
N MET A 380 2.40 -4.39 18.46
CA MET A 380 3.22 -4.95 17.38
C MET A 380 4.42 -5.77 17.90
N ILE A 381 4.75 -5.67 19.18
CA ILE A 381 5.82 -6.45 19.83
C ILE A 381 5.21 -7.53 20.72
N VAL A 382 4.25 -7.15 21.57
CA VAL A 382 3.67 -8.03 22.60
C VAL A 382 2.83 -9.14 21.97
N LEU A 383 1.95 -8.80 21.01
CA LEU A 383 1.08 -9.81 20.39
C LEU A 383 1.88 -10.89 19.64
N PRO A 384 2.90 -10.56 18.82
CA PRO A 384 3.75 -11.59 18.22
C PRO A 384 4.55 -12.39 19.26
N ALA A 385 4.98 -11.78 20.37
CA ALA A 385 5.63 -12.51 21.46
C ALA A 385 4.66 -13.51 22.12
N VAL A 386 3.38 -13.13 22.29
CA VAL A 386 2.31 -14.05 22.73
C VAL A 386 2.09 -15.16 21.71
N MET A 387 2.11 -14.87 20.41
CA MET A 387 2.00 -15.89 19.35
C MET A 387 3.08 -16.97 19.45
N MET A 388 4.30 -16.63 19.90
CA MET A 388 5.38 -17.62 20.07
C MET A 388 5.05 -18.70 21.11
N VAL A 389 4.22 -18.37 22.10
CA VAL A 389 3.83 -19.30 23.19
C VAL A 389 2.42 -19.86 23.03
N ASP A 390 1.62 -19.32 22.10
CA ASP A 390 0.28 -19.81 21.82
C ASP A 390 0.34 -21.18 21.14
N ARG A 391 -0.22 -22.19 21.83
CA ARG A 391 -0.25 -23.57 21.34
C ARG A 391 -1.02 -23.73 20.02
N ARG A 392 -2.02 -22.88 19.76
CA ARG A 392 -2.82 -22.91 18.52
C ARG A 392 -1.98 -22.45 17.35
N VAL A 393 -1.26 -21.35 17.51
CA VAL A 393 -0.33 -20.83 16.50
C VAL A 393 0.79 -21.83 16.23
N ASN A 394 1.40 -22.38 17.29
CA ASN A 394 2.46 -23.38 17.17
C ASN A 394 1.97 -24.68 16.51
N GLY A 395 0.73 -25.11 16.81
CA GLY A 395 0.10 -26.26 16.15
C GLY A 395 -0.10 -26.04 14.65
N LEU A 396 -0.57 -24.82 14.28
CA LEU A 396 -0.73 -24.42 12.89
C LEU A 396 0.61 -24.45 12.13
N MET A 397 1.70 -23.96 12.75
CA MET A 397 3.03 -23.85 12.15
C MET A 397 3.75 -25.19 12.00
N ARG A 398 3.50 -26.18 12.89
CA ARG A 398 4.11 -27.53 12.83
C ARG A 398 3.60 -28.37 11.65
N GLY A 399 2.43 -28.03 11.12
CA GLY A 399 1.84 -28.73 9.97
C GLY A 399 2.09 -28.04 8.63
N VAL A 400 3.02 -27.10 8.55
CA VAL A 400 3.42 -26.33 7.36
C VAL A 400 4.85 -26.73 6.93
#